data_5a9dcf3bb19ffd9ab533f9d3969cd0c3
#
_entry.id   5a9dcf3bb19ffd9ab533f9d3969cd0c3
#
_cell.length_a   1.000
_cell.length_b   1.000
_cell.length_c   1.000
_cell.angle_alpha   90.00
_cell.angle_beta   90.00
_cell.angle_gamma   90.00
#
_symmetry.space_group_name_H-M   'P 1'
#
loop_
_entity.id
_entity.type
_entity.pdbx_description
1 polymer ?
#
loop_
_entity_poly.entity_id
_entity_poly.type
_entity_poly.pdbx_seq_one_letter_code
_entity_poly.pdbx_strand_id
1 'polypeptide(L)'
;MLHYHTEGTGDINLVLLHGYCENNTCFNEQVLFFKDHCKVITIDLPGFGKSEPIKGISIDGMAQEVKKVLVGLNLNHCVLMGHSMGGYVALAFAELFPEFLRGLGLIHSTAVADTDERKLKRNQ
;
A
#
# COMPACT_ATOMS: atom_id res chain seq x y z
N MET A 1 -12.13 0.52 10.17
CA MET A 1 -10.75 0.18 9.76
C MET A 1 -10.78 -0.55 8.42
N LEU A 2 -9.74 -0.41 7.62
CA LEU A 2 -9.68 -1.09 6.33
C LEU A 2 -9.58 -2.61 6.52
N HIS A 3 -10.14 -3.33 5.54
CA HIS A 3 -9.98 -4.77 5.48
C HIS A 3 -8.56 -5.10 5.06
N TYR A 4 -7.97 -6.09 5.70
CA TYR A 4 -6.61 -6.51 5.36
C TYR A 4 -6.48 -8.02 5.52
N HIS A 5 -5.43 -8.54 4.90
CA HIS A 5 -5.09 -9.96 4.98
C HIS A 5 -3.62 -10.07 5.31
N THR A 6 -3.26 -10.95 6.23
CA THR A 6 -1.85 -11.18 6.58
C THR A 6 -1.47 -12.62 6.32
N GLU A 7 -0.27 -12.82 5.81
CA GLU A 7 0.28 -14.14 5.59
C GLU A 7 1.79 -14.11 5.78
N GLY A 8 2.32 -15.24 6.21
CA GLY A 8 3.77 -15.37 6.31
C GLY A 8 4.32 -14.96 7.65
N THR A 9 5.62 -15.15 7.81
CA THR A 9 6.35 -14.85 9.02
C THR A 9 7.71 -14.27 8.66
N GLY A 10 8.30 -13.57 9.60
CA GLY A 10 9.62 -12.97 9.41
C GLY A 10 9.70 -11.63 10.08
N ASP A 11 10.89 -11.06 10.07
CA ASP A 11 11.12 -9.76 10.70
C ASP A 11 10.74 -8.59 9.80
N ILE A 12 10.53 -8.87 8.52
CA ILE A 12 10.16 -7.84 7.56
C ILE A 12 8.65 -7.83 7.40
N ASN A 13 8.06 -6.67 7.58
CA ASN A 13 6.64 -6.45 7.33
C ASN A 13 6.50 -5.83 5.94
N LEU A 14 6.03 -6.62 4.99
CA LEU A 14 5.84 -6.17 3.61
C LEU A 14 4.38 -5.81 3.41
N VAL A 15 4.10 -4.54 3.16
CA VAL A 15 2.74 -4.04 2.96
C VAL A 15 2.53 -3.78 1.48
N LEU A 16 1.47 -4.35 0.93
CA LEU A 16 1.14 -4.22 -0.48
C LEU A 16 -0.18 -3.46 -0.63
N LEU A 17 -0.15 -2.37 -1.39
CA LEU A 17 -1.31 -1.55 -1.66
C LEU A 17 -1.70 -1.66 -3.13
N HIS A 18 -2.97 -1.99 -3.38
CA HIS A 18 -3.48 -2.28 -4.72
C HIS A 18 -3.77 -1.02 -5.53
N GLY A 19 -4.00 -1.23 -6.82
CA GLY A 19 -4.38 -0.16 -7.72
C GLY A 19 -5.88 0.09 -7.73
N TYR A 20 -6.27 1.01 -8.62
CA TYR A 20 -7.66 1.42 -8.78
C TYR A 20 -8.52 0.25 -9.26
N CYS A 21 -9.70 0.11 -8.70
CA CYS A 21 -10.66 -0.94 -9.03
C CYS A 21 -10.17 -2.36 -8.75
N GLU A 22 -9.13 -2.48 -7.95
CA GLU A 22 -8.60 -3.77 -7.54
C GLU A 22 -8.86 -3.99 -6.06
N ASN A 23 -8.39 -5.13 -5.57
CA ASN A 23 -8.47 -5.46 -4.15
C ASN A 23 -7.23 -6.27 -3.78
N ASN A 24 -7.17 -6.78 -2.55
CA ASN A 24 -5.96 -7.44 -2.07
C ASN A 24 -5.63 -8.75 -2.81
N THR A 25 -6.57 -9.31 -3.59
CA THR A 25 -6.28 -10.56 -4.30
C THR A 25 -5.36 -10.37 -5.50
N CYS A 26 -5.18 -9.13 -5.97
CA CYS A 26 -4.27 -8.89 -7.09
C CYS A 26 -2.82 -9.18 -6.74
N PHE A 27 -2.51 -9.34 -5.46
CA PHE A 27 -1.16 -9.65 -5.00
C PHE A 27 -0.96 -11.11 -4.63
N ASN A 28 -1.89 -12.00 -4.98
CA ASN A 28 -1.80 -13.39 -4.55
C ASN A 28 -0.47 -14.06 -4.93
N GLU A 29 0.04 -13.78 -6.12
CA GLU A 29 1.32 -14.36 -6.54
C GLU A 29 2.48 -13.81 -5.72
N GLN A 30 2.46 -12.51 -5.44
CA GLN A 30 3.49 -11.87 -4.64
C GLN A 30 3.46 -12.41 -3.22
N VAL A 31 2.25 -12.61 -2.67
CA VAL A 31 2.11 -13.19 -1.33
C VAL A 31 2.74 -14.57 -1.29
N LEU A 32 2.44 -15.42 -2.27
CA LEU A 32 3.00 -16.77 -2.33
C LEU A 32 4.52 -16.74 -2.40
N PHE A 33 5.07 -15.76 -3.09
CA PHE A 33 6.51 -15.66 -3.24
C PHE A 33 7.19 -15.18 -1.95
N PHE A 34 6.61 -14.20 -1.28
CA PHE A 34 7.28 -13.55 -0.14
C PHE A 34 6.92 -14.11 1.23
N LYS A 35 5.84 -14.86 1.34
CA LYS A 35 5.34 -15.28 2.67
C LYS A 35 6.32 -16.13 3.46
N ASP A 36 7.25 -16.78 2.79
CA ASP A 36 8.24 -17.62 3.48
C ASP A 36 9.38 -16.80 4.07
N HIS A 37 9.48 -15.53 3.72
CA HIS A 37 10.56 -14.66 4.14
C HIS A 37 10.08 -13.41 4.85
N CYS A 38 8.83 -13.04 4.65
CA CYS A 38 8.26 -11.80 5.16
C CYS A 38 6.88 -12.06 5.73
N LYS A 39 6.47 -11.20 6.65
CA LYS A 39 5.07 -11.07 6.99
C LYS A 39 4.47 -10.15 5.92
N VAL A 40 3.55 -10.68 5.13
CA VAL A 40 2.94 -9.94 4.02
C VAL A 40 1.57 -9.46 4.44
N ILE A 41 1.35 -8.17 4.36
CA ILE A 41 0.07 -7.53 4.69
C ILE A 41 -0.48 -6.90 3.42
N THR A 42 -1.64 -7.38 2.97
CA THR A 42 -2.33 -6.80 1.83
C THR A 42 -3.56 -6.06 2.35
N ILE A 43 -3.77 -4.85 1.86
CA ILE A 43 -4.83 -3.97 2.38
C ILE A 43 -5.77 -3.57 1.25
N ASP A 44 -7.07 -3.68 1.50
CA ASP A 44 -8.09 -3.13 0.61
C ASP A 44 -8.27 -1.66 0.93
N LEU A 45 -7.98 -0.79 -0.03
CA LEU A 45 -8.14 0.64 0.16
C LEU A 45 -9.62 1.02 0.25
N PRO A 46 -9.95 2.19 0.80
CA PRO A 46 -11.34 2.58 1.02
C PRO A 46 -12.18 2.49 -0.27
N GLY A 47 -13.31 1.81 -0.18
CA GLY A 47 -14.22 1.64 -1.30
C GLY A 47 -13.88 0.49 -2.23
N PHE A 48 -12.83 -0.28 -1.93
CA PHE A 48 -12.43 -1.42 -2.75
C PHE A 48 -12.41 -2.69 -1.93
N GLY A 49 -12.60 -3.81 -2.61
CA GLY A 49 -12.64 -5.10 -1.95
C GLY A 49 -13.68 -5.10 -0.82
N LYS A 50 -13.24 -5.46 0.37
CA LYS A 50 -14.11 -5.51 1.55
C LYS A 50 -14.03 -4.27 2.42
N SER A 51 -13.28 -3.26 2.00
CA SER A 51 -13.20 -2.01 2.76
C SER A 51 -14.34 -1.09 2.39
N GLU A 52 -14.96 -0.50 3.43
CA GLU A 52 -16.04 0.45 3.22
C GLU A 52 -15.53 1.72 2.54
N PRO A 53 -16.33 2.32 1.68
CA PRO A 53 -15.94 3.61 1.11
C PRO A 53 -15.96 4.69 2.19
N ILE A 54 -15.05 5.64 2.06
CA ILE A 54 -14.99 6.80 2.95
C ILE A 54 -15.19 8.03 2.07
N LYS A 55 -16.33 8.67 2.26
CA LYS A 55 -16.73 9.81 1.44
C LYS A 55 -15.71 10.93 1.54
N GLY A 56 -15.29 11.43 0.38
CA GLY A 56 -14.38 12.58 0.33
C GLY A 56 -12.96 12.31 0.78
N ILE A 57 -12.58 11.04 0.91
CA ILE A 57 -11.22 10.74 1.39
C ILE A 57 -10.18 11.13 0.34
N SER A 58 -9.12 11.77 0.81
CA SER A 58 -7.97 12.13 -0.01
C SER A 58 -6.95 10.98 -0.03
N ILE A 59 -5.94 11.11 -0.90
CA ILE A 59 -4.82 10.17 -0.91
C ILE A 59 -4.11 10.19 0.44
N ASP A 60 -3.91 11.36 1.02
CA ASP A 60 -3.32 11.47 2.36
C ASP A 60 -4.19 10.79 3.41
N GLY A 61 -5.50 10.94 3.27
CA GLY A 61 -6.45 10.26 4.16
C GLY A 61 -6.35 8.75 4.04
N MET A 62 -6.18 8.23 2.82
CA MET A 62 -5.97 6.80 2.61
C MET A 62 -4.68 6.33 3.29
N ALA A 63 -3.61 7.11 3.19
CA ALA A 63 -2.37 6.77 3.87
C ALA A 63 -2.54 6.72 5.38
N GLN A 64 -3.33 7.62 5.95
CA GLN A 64 -3.63 7.62 7.38
C GLN A 64 -4.41 6.37 7.78
N GLU A 65 -5.35 5.93 6.93
CA GLU A 65 -6.09 4.69 7.18
C GLU A 65 -5.18 3.46 7.13
N VAL A 66 -4.22 3.46 6.21
CA VAL A 66 -3.22 2.40 6.15
C VAL A 66 -2.41 2.38 7.45
N LYS A 67 -2.00 3.53 7.94
CA LYS A 67 -1.26 3.59 9.21
C LYS A 67 -2.07 3.02 10.36
N LYS A 68 -3.38 3.27 10.39
CA LYS A 68 -4.24 2.71 11.44
C LYS A 68 -4.22 1.18 11.44
N VAL A 69 -4.20 0.57 10.26
CA VAL A 69 -4.10 -0.89 10.15
C VAL A 69 -2.79 -1.36 10.76
N LEU A 70 -1.67 -0.72 10.40
CA LEU A 70 -0.36 -1.13 10.88
C LEU A 70 -0.24 -0.98 12.39
N VAL A 71 -0.72 0.11 12.94
CA VAL A 71 -0.73 0.34 14.38
C VAL A 71 -1.62 -0.69 15.07
N GLY A 72 -2.77 -0.99 14.48
CA GLY A 72 -3.67 -2.01 15.03
C GLY A 72 -3.06 -3.40 15.04
N LEU A 73 -2.11 -3.66 14.15
CA LEU A 73 -1.37 -4.92 14.11
C LEU A 73 -0.11 -4.89 14.97
N ASN A 74 0.10 -3.80 15.72
CA ASN A 74 1.27 -3.59 16.57
C ASN A 74 2.58 -3.53 15.78
N LEU A 75 2.51 -3.03 14.56
CA LEU A 75 3.68 -2.86 13.72
C LEU A 75 4.15 -1.41 13.80
N ASN A 76 5.46 -1.22 13.85
CA ASN A 76 6.05 0.12 13.90
C ASN A 76 7.01 0.38 12.74
N HIS A 77 7.11 -0.57 11.81
CA HIS A 77 7.92 -0.39 10.60
C HIS A 77 7.41 -1.30 9.50
N CYS A 78 7.69 -0.95 8.27
CA CYS A 78 7.32 -1.77 7.12
C CYS A 78 8.13 -1.40 5.88
N VAL A 79 8.14 -2.34 4.94
CA VAL A 79 8.49 -2.07 3.55
C VAL A 79 7.15 -1.92 2.85
N LEU A 80 6.95 -0.81 2.19
CA LEU A 80 5.66 -0.47 1.59
C LEU A 80 5.78 -0.48 0.07
N MET A 81 4.91 -1.23 -0.58
CA MET A 81 4.89 -1.30 -2.04
C MET A 81 3.49 -0.99 -2.52
N GLY A 82 3.40 -0.14 -3.52
CA GLY A 82 2.12 0.26 -4.07
C GLY A 82 2.06 0.06 -5.57
N HIS A 83 0.88 -0.34 -6.05
CA HIS A 83 0.61 -0.55 -7.46
C HIS A 83 -0.45 0.46 -7.92
N SER A 84 -0.15 1.22 -8.97
CA SER A 84 -1.08 2.20 -9.54
C SER A 84 -1.53 3.21 -8.47
N MET A 85 -2.82 3.30 -8.17
CA MET A 85 -3.30 4.20 -7.13
C MET A 85 -2.65 3.91 -5.78
N GLY A 86 -2.40 2.62 -5.48
CA GLY A 86 -1.68 2.25 -4.28
C GLY A 86 -0.28 2.86 -4.23
N GLY A 87 0.32 3.13 -5.39
CA GLY A 87 1.59 3.82 -5.46
C GLY A 87 1.49 5.25 -4.96
N TYR A 88 0.41 5.95 -5.29
CA TYR A 88 0.21 7.31 -4.77
C TYR A 88 -0.01 7.30 -3.26
N VAL A 89 -0.75 6.32 -2.77
CA VAL A 89 -0.98 6.19 -1.33
C VAL A 89 0.35 5.88 -0.63
N ALA A 90 1.18 5.02 -1.23
CA ALA A 90 2.49 4.70 -0.68
C ALA A 90 3.39 5.94 -0.61
N LEU A 91 3.37 6.77 -1.65
CA LEU A 91 4.14 8.01 -1.64
C LEU A 91 3.66 8.98 -0.56
N ALA A 92 2.34 9.11 -0.40
CA ALA A 92 1.78 9.94 0.64
C ALA A 92 2.15 9.42 2.03
N PHE A 93 2.11 8.10 2.20
CA PHE A 93 2.53 7.47 3.45
C PHE A 93 4.00 7.79 3.76
N ALA A 94 4.85 7.72 2.75
CA ALA A 94 6.26 8.02 2.92
C ALA A 94 6.49 9.46 3.36
N GLU A 95 5.68 10.38 2.84
CA GLU A 95 5.78 11.79 3.21
C GLU A 95 5.26 12.03 4.62
N LEU A 96 4.14 11.41 4.97
CA LEU A 96 3.49 11.63 6.27
C LEU A 96 4.17 10.87 7.41
N PHE A 97 4.64 9.66 7.14
CA PHE A 97 5.14 8.76 8.18
C PHE A 97 6.48 8.13 7.81
N PRO A 98 7.49 8.95 7.50
CA PRO A 98 8.78 8.39 7.02
C PRO A 98 9.45 7.47 8.04
N GLU A 99 9.22 7.66 9.32
CA GLU A 99 9.81 6.86 10.37
C GLU A 99 9.30 5.41 10.37
N PHE A 100 8.15 5.17 9.73
CA PHE A 100 7.61 3.81 9.59
C PHE A 100 8.33 3.01 8.52
N LEU A 101 8.95 3.68 7.55
CA LEU A 101 9.43 2.99 6.36
C LEU A 101 10.84 2.46 6.50
N ARG A 102 11.01 1.20 6.13
CA ARG A 102 12.32 0.58 5.91
C ARG A 102 12.63 0.49 4.43
N GLY A 103 11.61 0.67 3.59
CA GLY A 103 11.76 0.66 2.15
C GLY A 103 10.46 1.06 1.49
N LEU A 104 10.56 1.52 0.24
CA LEU A 104 9.41 1.95 -0.54
C LEU A 104 9.61 1.47 -1.97
N GLY A 105 8.59 0.86 -2.54
CA GLY A 105 8.60 0.42 -3.92
C GLY A 105 7.32 0.77 -4.64
N LEU A 106 7.44 1.02 -5.93
CA LEU A 106 6.29 1.26 -6.79
C LEU A 106 6.30 0.18 -7.86
N ILE A 107 5.22 -0.62 -7.91
CA ILE A 107 5.13 -1.74 -8.83
C ILE A 107 4.21 -1.33 -9.98
N HIS A 108 4.77 -1.24 -11.18
CA HIS A 108 3.97 -0.89 -12.37
C HIS A 108 2.97 0.20 -12.06
N SER A 109 3.38 1.11 -11.20
CA SER A 109 2.50 2.17 -10.75
C SER A 109 2.27 3.14 -11.89
N THR A 110 1.13 3.82 -11.84
CA THR A 110 0.83 4.84 -12.83
C THR A 110 1.92 5.90 -12.87
N ALA A 111 2.54 6.19 -11.73
CA ALA A 111 3.63 7.14 -11.66
C ALA A 111 4.85 6.68 -12.45
N VAL A 112 5.04 5.36 -12.56
CA VAL A 112 6.16 4.78 -13.30
C VAL A 112 5.76 4.45 -14.73
N ALA A 113 4.57 3.86 -14.88
CA ALA A 113 4.09 3.38 -16.16
C ALA A 113 3.63 4.50 -17.08
N ASP A 114 3.28 5.64 -16.54
CA ASP A 114 2.89 6.79 -17.33
C ASP A 114 4.05 7.24 -18.19
N THR A 115 3.71 7.92 -19.27
CA THR A 115 4.74 8.58 -20.05
C THR A 115 5.51 9.52 -19.15
N ASP A 116 6.74 9.80 -19.53
CA ASP A 116 7.56 10.73 -18.76
C ASP A 116 6.87 12.07 -18.57
N GLU A 117 6.12 12.52 -19.56
CA GLU A 117 5.40 13.76 -19.48
C GLU A 117 4.38 13.76 -18.33
N ARG A 118 3.58 12.72 -18.27
CA ARG A 118 2.57 12.63 -17.22
C ARG A 118 3.21 12.45 -15.86
N LYS A 119 4.27 11.70 -15.81
CA LYS A 119 5.00 11.48 -14.59
C LYS A 119 5.55 12.80 -14.07
N LEU A 120 6.14 13.60 -14.93
CA LEU A 120 6.64 14.91 -14.55
C LEU A 120 5.53 15.82 -14.04
N LYS A 121 4.39 15.81 -14.72
CA LYS A 121 3.28 16.65 -14.30
C LYS A 121 2.78 16.28 -12.91
N ARG A 122 2.74 15.00 -12.60
CA ARG A 122 2.28 14.58 -11.29
C ARG A 122 3.27 14.88 -10.19
N ASN A 123 4.53 14.83 -10.51
CA ASN A 123 5.59 15.01 -9.52
C ASN A 123 5.98 16.46 -9.32
N GLN A 124 5.39 17.33 -10.10
CA GLN A 124 5.64 18.77 -9.99
C GLN A 124 4.72 19.44 -8.99
#